data_d263fbd933f3392a89052db552f23047
#
_entry.id   d263fbd933f3392a89052db552f23047
#
_cell.length_a   1.000
_cell.length_b   1.000
_cell.length_c   1.000
_cell.angle_alpha   90.00
_cell.angle_beta   90.00
_cell.angle_gamma   90.00
#
_symmetry.space_group_name_H-M   'P 1'
#
loop_
_entity.id
_entity.type
_entity.pdbx_description
1 polymer ?
#
loop_
_entity_poly.entity_id
_entity_poly.type
_entity_poly.pdbx_seq_one_letter_code
_entity_poly.pdbx_strand_id
1 'polypeptide(L)'
;MAKYEIIPLVLGSLETDKSMMMMFMECGTKINIPIVSFYIKGAKKNILVDTGCPADVMMKYWPAPASDTQSFEEALEKLGLKPGDIDIVIHTHLHFDHCGNTSKCTNAKVVVQEDELKFALSPHPVYTMLYIRNMLERLNFYPVKGDTEIVEGVKVLHTPGHTPGAQSVAIDTAKGTAIITGFCCIRETFEVPDEARQLFPYWLVYTPGINTNSLEAFDSALKVKGLADILIPLHDLELGKVKKIP
;
A
#
# COMPACT_ATOMS: atom_id res chain seq x y z
N MET A 1 -15.22 -9.02 -19.24
CA MET A 1 -14.40 -8.28 -18.26
C MET A 1 -13.63 -9.30 -17.45
N ALA A 2 -12.32 -9.15 -17.30
CA ALA A 2 -11.51 -9.99 -16.44
C ALA A 2 -11.98 -9.80 -15.00
N LYS A 3 -12.05 -10.90 -14.24
CA LYS A 3 -12.38 -10.88 -12.81
C LYS A 3 -11.24 -11.56 -12.06
N TYR A 4 -10.66 -10.82 -11.15
CA TYR A 4 -9.47 -11.22 -10.42
C TYR A 4 -9.78 -11.65 -8.99
N GLU A 5 -8.90 -12.43 -8.40
CA GLU A 5 -8.81 -12.68 -6.96
C GLU A 5 -7.56 -11.97 -6.43
N ILE A 6 -7.63 -11.37 -5.25
CA ILE A 6 -6.49 -10.73 -4.59
C ILE A 6 -6.04 -11.61 -3.44
N ILE A 7 -4.77 -11.98 -3.41
CA ILE A 7 -4.17 -12.81 -2.37
C ILE A 7 -3.23 -11.94 -1.54
N PRO A 8 -3.59 -11.59 -0.29
CA PRO A 8 -2.69 -10.91 0.62
C PRO A 8 -1.55 -11.85 1.05
N LEU A 9 -0.32 -11.40 0.88
CA LEU A 9 0.90 -12.08 1.33
C LEU A 9 1.46 -11.29 2.51
N VAL A 10 1.04 -11.64 3.72
CA VAL A 10 1.55 -11.00 4.95
C VAL A 10 2.95 -11.52 5.20
N LEU A 11 3.93 -10.63 5.11
CA LEU A 11 5.35 -10.93 5.23
C LEU A 11 5.84 -10.73 6.66
N GLY A 12 5.24 -9.79 7.39
CA GLY A 12 5.65 -9.46 8.74
C GLY A 12 4.75 -8.41 9.36
N SER A 13 5.26 -7.76 10.41
CA SER A 13 4.59 -6.65 11.08
C SER A 13 5.60 -5.60 11.55
N LEU A 14 5.11 -4.38 11.74
CA LEU A 14 5.84 -3.24 12.27
C LEU A 14 5.00 -2.57 13.37
N GLU A 15 5.61 -2.35 14.56
CA GLU A 15 4.96 -1.57 15.61
C GLU A 15 4.92 -0.09 15.23
N THR A 16 3.76 0.52 15.41
CA THR A 16 3.58 1.96 15.17
C THR A 16 2.59 2.56 16.16
N ASP A 17 2.53 3.88 16.21
CA ASP A 17 1.47 4.60 16.93
C ASP A 17 0.20 4.65 16.06
N LYS A 18 -0.97 4.40 16.64
CA LYS A 18 -2.24 4.37 15.89
C LYS A 18 -2.57 5.72 15.25
N SER A 19 -2.09 6.82 15.82
CA SER A 19 -2.23 8.15 15.22
C SER A 19 -1.51 8.30 13.87
N MET A 20 -0.57 7.41 13.55
CA MET A 20 0.06 7.36 12.23
C MET A 20 -0.88 6.78 11.16
N MET A 21 -1.93 6.08 11.56
CA MET A 21 -2.97 5.57 10.65
C MET A 21 -4.18 6.51 10.58
N MET A 22 -4.44 7.25 11.67
CA MET A 22 -5.56 8.18 11.80
C MET A 22 -5.09 9.45 12.51
N MET A 23 -4.92 10.52 11.75
CA MET A 23 -4.35 11.79 12.23
C MET A 23 -5.05 12.30 13.50
N PHE A 24 -4.29 12.55 14.55
CA PHE A 24 -4.73 13.03 15.87
C PHE A 24 -5.60 12.06 16.68
N MET A 25 -5.87 10.85 16.17
CA MET A 25 -6.71 9.89 16.88
C MET A 25 -5.85 8.87 17.63
N GLU A 26 -6.28 8.53 18.84
CA GLU A 26 -5.67 7.50 19.69
C GLU A 26 -4.13 7.61 19.84
N CYS A 27 -3.63 8.85 19.97
CA CYS A 27 -2.21 9.12 20.18
C CYS A 27 -1.66 8.36 21.39
N GLY A 28 -0.51 7.71 21.24
CA GLY A 28 0.12 6.88 22.27
C GLY A 28 -0.32 5.42 22.27
N THR A 29 -1.36 5.05 21.51
CA THR A 29 -1.79 3.65 21.36
C THR A 29 -0.90 2.92 20.37
N LYS A 30 -0.19 1.88 20.83
CA LYS A 30 0.65 1.05 19.96
C LYS A 30 -0.15 -0.03 19.27
N ILE A 31 0.10 -0.21 17.97
CA ILE A 31 -0.46 -1.27 17.14
C ILE A 31 0.64 -1.92 16.31
N ASN A 32 0.46 -3.19 15.95
CA ASN A 32 1.33 -3.89 15.01
C ASN A 32 0.64 -3.94 13.64
N ILE A 33 1.08 -3.08 12.72
CA ILE A 33 0.55 -3.07 11.36
C ILE A 33 1.17 -4.20 10.53
N PRO A 34 0.41 -4.89 9.67
CA PRO A 34 0.96 -5.91 8.78
C PRO A 34 1.77 -5.26 7.65
N ILE A 35 2.87 -5.92 7.27
CA ILE A 35 3.65 -5.63 6.07
C ILE A 35 3.21 -6.62 5.00
N VAL A 36 2.63 -6.11 3.92
CA VAL A 36 1.89 -6.94 2.96
C VAL A 36 2.36 -6.68 1.54
N SER A 37 2.45 -7.75 0.75
CA SER A 37 2.42 -7.72 -0.71
C SER A 37 1.09 -8.34 -1.16
N PHE A 38 0.48 -7.86 -2.24
CA PHE A 38 -0.76 -8.45 -2.74
C PHE A 38 -0.53 -9.03 -4.13
N TYR A 39 -0.85 -10.31 -4.31
CA TYR A 39 -0.81 -10.96 -5.62
C TYR A 39 -2.17 -10.88 -6.31
N ILE A 40 -2.21 -10.37 -7.54
CA ILE A 40 -3.42 -10.32 -8.37
C ILE A 40 -3.50 -11.59 -9.20
N LYS A 41 -4.32 -12.53 -8.75
CA LYS A 41 -4.50 -13.83 -9.38
C LYS A 41 -5.54 -13.77 -10.50
N GLY A 42 -5.25 -14.43 -11.62
CA GLY A 42 -6.14 -14.54 -12.79
C GLY A 42 -5.72 -13.68 -13.96
N ALA A 43 -4.72 -12.80 -13.79
CA ALA A 43 -4.13 -12.06 -14.88
C ALA A 43 -3.25 -12.98 -15.76
N LYS A 44 -3.07 -12.60 -17.04
CA LYS A 44 -2.09 -13.26 -17.93
C LYS A 44 -0.65 -13.04 -17.50
N LYS A 45 -0.42 -11.99 -16.71
CA LYS A 45 0.86 -11.58 -16.13
C LYS A 45 0.83 -11.78 -14.62
N ASN A 46 1.97 -12.11 -14.04
CA ASN A 46 2.13 -12.14 -12.59
C ASN A 46 2.29 -10.72 -12.07
N ILE A 47 1.28 -10.22 -11.35
CA ILE A 47 1.21 -8.84 -10.88
C ILE A 47 1.23 -8.84 -9.35
N LEU A 48 2.12 -8.03 -8.78
CA LEU A 48 2.12 -7.70 -7.35
C LEU A 48 1.74 -6.23 -7.13
N VAL A 49 1.09 -5.97 -6.01
CA VAL A 49 0.97 -4.64 -5.42
C VAL A 49 1.83 -4.62 -4.17
N ASP A 50 2.84 -3.77 -4.16
CA ASP A 50 3.92 -3.68 -3.17
C ASP A 50 4.71 -4.98 -2.99
N THR A 51 5.82 -4.92 -2.27
CA THR A 51 6.71 -6.07 -2.06
C THR A 51 7.10 -6.26 -0.60
N GLY A 52 6.64 -5.38 0.30
CA GLY A 52 7.04 -5.39 1.70
C GLY A 52 8.53 -5.14 1.93
N CYS A 53 8.97 -5.36 3.17
CA CYS A 53 10.37 -5.23 3.57
C CYS A 53 10.69 -6.21 4.70
N PRO A 54 11.89 -6.81 4.75
CA PRO A 54 12.32 -7.64 5.87
C PRO A 54 12.45 -6.84 7.18
N ALA A 55 12.12 -7.48 8.31
CA ALA A 55 12.11 -6.84 9.62
C ALA A 55 13.48 -6.28 10.03
N ASP A 56 14.55 -7.03 9.77
CA ASP A 56 15.92 -6.59 10.07
C ASP A 56 16.34 -5.34 9.30
N VAL A 57 15.80 -5.19 8.09
CA VAL A 57 16.02 -4.01 7.24
C VAL A 57 15.20 -2.84 7.76
N MET A 58 13.91 -3.04 8.08
CA MET A 58 13.03 -2.00 8.62
C MET A 58 13.61 -1.40 9.90
N MET A 59 14.05 -2.24 10.86
CA MET A 59 14.61 -1.80 12.14
C MET A 59 15.92 -0.97 12.01
N LYS A 60 16.58 -0.99 10.87
CA LYS A 60 17.74 -0.10 10.62
C LYS A 60 17.33 1.35 10.37
N TYR A 61 16.14 1.57 9.83
CA TYR A 61 15.68 2.89 9.39
C TYR A 61 14.54 3.44 10.24
N TRP A 62 13.80 2.56 10.91
CA TRP A 62 12.69 2.94 11.77
C TRP A 62 12.89 2.43 13.19
N PRO A 63 12.86 3.31 14.21
CA PRO A 63 13.18 2.93 15.60
C PRO A 63 11.99 2.28 16.31
N ALA A 64 11.40 1.25 15.73
CA ALA A 64 10.31 0.48 16.30
C ALA A 64 10.49 -1.01 16.04
N PRO A 65 9.94 -1.89 16.91
CA PRO A 65 9.99 -3.32 16.71
C PRO A 65 9.30 -3.75 15.41
N ALA A 66 9.96 -4.66 14.70
CA ALA A 66 9.41 -5.33 13.53
C ALA A 66 9.67 -6.84 13.63
N SER A 67 8.83 -7.64 12.99
CA SER A 67 9.00 -9.09 12.94
C SER A 67 8.60 -9.65 11.58
N ASP A 68 9.30 -10.70 11.14
CA ASP A 68 8.95 -11.45 9.94
C ASP A 68 7.99 -12.59 10.30
N THR A 69 6.95 -12.77 9.49
CA THR A 69 6.07 -13.94 9.52
C THR A 69 6.58 -15.01 8.54
N GLN A 70 7.06 -14.56 7.38
CA GLN A 70 7.67 -15.36 6.32
C GLN A 70 8.50 -14.46 5.42
N SER A 71 9.46 -15.04 4.71
CA SER A 71 10.20 -14.30 3.69
C SER A 71 9.32 -14.02 2.46
N PHE A 72 9.72 -13.04 1.65
CA PHE A 72 9.04 -12.73 0.38
C PHE A 72 9.08 -13.90 -0.59
N GLU A 73 10.18 -14.63 -0.62
CA GLU A 73 10.38 -15.83 -1.44
C GLU A 73 9.44 -16.97 -1.01
N GLU A 74 9.36 -17.26 0.29
CA GLU A 74 8.44 -18.29 0.83
C GLU A 74 6.98 -17.97 0.54
N ALA A 75 6.62 -16.68 0.60
CA ALA A 75 5.26 -16.23 0.29
C ALA A 75 4.89 -16.48 -1.18
N LEU A 76 5.83 -16.23 -2.11
CA LEU A 76 5.65 -16.51 -3.54
C LEU A 76 5.68 -17.99 -3.84
N GLU A 77 6.54 -18.77 -3.18
CA GLU A 77 6.63 -20.23 -3.37
C GLU A 77 5.32 -20.94 -3.07
N LYS A 78 4.55 -20.46 -2.06
CA LYS A 78 3.21 -20.97 -1.76
C LYS A 78 2.21 -20.79 -2.92
N LEU A 79 2.51 -19.88 -3.85
CA LEU A 79 1.75 -19.65 -5.08
C LEU A 79 2.36 -20.39 -6.29
N GLY A 80 3.47 -21.11 -6.10
CA GLY A 80 4.24 -21.76 -7.18
C GLY A 80 5.06 -20.76 -8.00
N LEU A 81 5.40 -19.61 -7.42
CA LEU A 81 6.13 -18.52 -8.08
C LEU A 81 7.49 -18.26 -7.40
N LYS A 82 8.38 -17.61 -8.15
CA LYS A 82 9.64 -17.04 -7.67
C LYS A 82 9.63 -15.53 -7.94
N PRO A 83 10.45 -14.72 -7.25
CA PRO A 83 10.53 -13.29 -7.52
C PRO A 83 10.81 -12.94 -8.99
N GLY A 84 11.63 -13.74 -9.68
CA GLY A 84 11.92 -13.56 -11.11
C GLY A 84 10.76 -13.86 -12.05
N ASP A 85 9.67 -14.50 -11.58
CA ASP A 85 8.47 -14.79 -12.37
C ASP A 85 7.48 -13.61 -12.38
N ILE A 86 7.74 -12.58 -11.60
CA ILE A 86 6.88 -11.39 -11.51
C ILE A 86 7.11 -10.49 -12.72
N ASP A 87 6.05 -10.20 -13.46
CA ASP A 87 6.07 -9.34 -14.64
C ASP A 87 5.86 -7.87 -14.32
N ILE A 88 5.03 -7.58 -13.32
CA ILE A 88 4.65 -6.21 -12.94
C ILE A 88 4.62 -6.11 -11.41
N VAL A 89 5.29 -5.09 -10.88
CA VAL A 89 5.10 -4.61 -9.51
C VAL A 89 4.45 -3.24 -9.58
N ILE A 90 3.29 -3.08 -8.97
CA ILE A 90 2.61 -1.79 -8.83
C ILE A 90 2.92 -1.30 -7.42
N HIS A 91 3.72 -0.24 -7.28
CA HIS A 91 3.91 0.37 -5.97
C HIS A 91 2.81 1.36 -5.65
N THR A 92 2.23 1.22 -4.47
CA THR A 92 1.33 2.22 -3.92
C THR A 92 2.07 3.53 -3.67
N HIS A 93 3.27 3.42 -3.13
CA HIS A 93 4.27 4.48 -2.95
C HIS A 93 5.63 3.84 -2.65
N LEU A 94 6.69 4.63 -2.48
CA LEU A 94 8.07 4.13 -2.40
C LEU A 94 8.70 4.22 -1.00
N HIS A 95 7.91 4.18 0.08
CA HIS A 95 8.46 4.00 1.42
C HIS A 95 9.09 2.60 1.56
N PHE A 96 10.08 2.49 2.43
CA PHE A 96 10.91 1.28 2.56
C PHE A 96 10.08 0.02 2.85
N ASP A 97 9.02 0.13 3.64
CA ASP A 97 8.15 -0.99 4.04
C ASP A 97 7.27 -1.53 2.90
N HIS A 98 7.19 -0.81 1.77
CA HIS A 98 6.48 -1.22 0.56
C HIS A 98 7.41 -1.73 -0.54
N CYS A 99 8.65 -1.21 -0.63
CA CYS A 99 9.54 -1.47 -1.77
C CYS A 99 10.80 -2.29 -1.44
N GLY A 100 10.96 -2.75 -0.20
CA GLY A 100 12.20 -3.38 0.27
C GLY A 100 12.63 -4.65 -0.47
N ASN A 101 11.68 -5.42 -1.01
CA ASN A 101 11.98 -6.64 -1.78
C ASN A 101 11.91 -6.46 -3.31
N THR A 102 11.63 -5.26 -3.83
CA THR A 102 11.39 -5.02 -5.26
C THR A 102 12.58 -5.43 -6.14
N SER A 103 13.80 -5.23 -5.67
CA SER A 103 15.02 -5.60 -6.40
C SER A 103 15.16 -7.10 -6.68
N LYS A 104 14.43 -7.95 -5.96
CA LYS A 104 14.37 -9.40 -6.21
C LYS A 104 13.51 -9.74 -7.44
N CYS A 105 12.58 -8.87 -7.83
CA CYS A 105 11.71 -9.03 -9.01
C CYS A 105 12.42 -8.53 -10.27
N THR A 106 13.51 -9.18 -10.66
CA THR A 106 14.48 -8.71 -11.69
C THR A 106 13.87 -8.52 -13.08
N ASN A 107 12.75 -9.19 -13.39
CA ASN A 107 12.08 -9.11 -14.69
C ASN A 107 10.87 -8.14 -14.68
N ALA A 108 10.51 -7.62 -13.52
CA ALA A 108 9.31 -6.82 -13.38
C ALA A 108 9.44 -5.41 -13.95
N LYS A 109 8.37 -4.91 -14.57
CA LYS A 109 8.14 -3.47 -14.70
C LYS A 109 7.62 -2.93 -13.38
N VAL A 110 8.21 -1.86 -12.88
CA VAL A 110 7.84 -1.23 -11.61
C VAL A 110 6.98 0.00 -11.90
N VAL A 111 5.67 -0.15 -11.74
CA VAL A 111 4.68 0.91 -11.98
C VAL A 111 4.60 1.81 -10.75
N VAL A 112 4.76 3.11 -10.97
CA VAL A 112 4.71 4.14 -9.92
C VAL A 112 4.26 5.47 -10.53
N GLN A 113 3.64 6.36 -9.74
CA GLN A 113 3.35 7.71 -10.22
C GLN A 113 4.65 8.49 -10.45
N GLU A 114 4.66 9.33 -11.49
CA GLU A 114 5.81 10.17 -11.84
C GLU A 114 6.23 11.07 -10.66
N ASP A 115 5.26 11.63 -9.92
CA ASP A 115 5.51 12.52 -8.81
C ASP A 115 6.07 11.76 -7.59
N GLU A 116 5.67 10.50 -7.39
CA GLU A 116 6.27 9.63 -6.37
C GLU A 116 7.74 9.36 -6.67
N LEU A 117 8.05 8.97 -7.90
CA LEU A 117 9.43 8.70 -8.31
C LEU A 117 10.32 9.94 -8.16
N LYS A 118 9.84 11.11 -8.59
CA LYS A 118 10.57 12.37 -8.42
C LYS A 118 10.85 12.68 -6.95
N PHE A 119 9.81 12.52 -6.09
CA PHE A 119 9.95 12.78 -4.67
C PHE A 119 10.88 11.78 -4.00
N ALA A 120 10.76 10.49 -4.31
CA ALA A 120 11.60 9.43 -3.75
C ALA A 120 13.09 9.57 -4.09
N LEU A 121 13.41 10.09 -5.28
CA LEU A 121 14.81 10.34 -5.70
C LEU A 121 15.44 11.56 -5.02
N SER A 122 14.63 12.51 -4.54
CA SER A 122 15.10 13.71 -3.83
C SER A 122 14.06 14.13 -2.77
N PRO A 123 13.85 13.30 -1.73
CA PRO A 123 12.84 13.57 -0.73
C PRO A 123 13.19 14.80 0.12
N HIS A 124 12.16 15.46 0.63
CA HIS A 124 12.36 16.52 1.63
C HIS A 124 13.06 15.93 2.87
N PRO A 125 13.97 16.66 3.53
CA PRO A 125 14.76 16.15 4.67
C PRO A 125 13.94 15.43 5.76
N VAL A 126 12.71 15.89 6.05
CA VAL A 126 11.80 15.26 7.02
C VAL A 126 11.43 13.81 6.66
N TYR A 127 11.43 13.47 5.38
CA TYR A 127 10.99 12.15 4.87
C TYR A 127 12.14 11.25 4.42
N THR A 128 13.40 11.69 4.52
CA THR A 128 14.56 10.92 4.04
C THR A 128 14.69 9.54 4.67
N MET A 129 14.22 9.37 5.91
CA MET A 129 14.24 8.09 6.63
C MET A 129 13.24 7.07 6.04
N LEU A 130 12.25 7.51 5.28
CA LEU A 130 11.24 6.64 4.68
C LEU A 130 11.63 6.21 3.26
N TYR A 131 12.53 6.95 2.58
CA TYR A 131 12.96 6.68 1.21
C TYR A 131 14.42 6.22 1.18
N ILE A 132 14.62 4.92 1.07
CA ILE A 132 15.96 4.32 1.12
C ILE A 132 16.51 4.18 -0.29
N ARG A 133 17.42 5.05 -0.67
CA ARG A 133 17.93 5.19 -2.03
C ARG A 133 18.40 3.89 -2.66
N ASN A 134 19.14 3.06 -1.93
CA ASN A 134 19.65 1.80 -2.45
C ASN A 134 18.57 0.75 -2.76
N MET A 135 17.36 0.88 -2.19
CA MET A 135 16.22 0.03 -2.54
C MET A 135 15.60 0.41 -3.89
N LEU A 136 15.86 1.63 -4.36
CA LEU A 136 15.32 2.17 -5.60
C LEU A 136 16.28 2.02 -6.79
N GLU A 137 17.53 1.67 -6.51
CA GLU A 137 18.55 1.55 -7.55
C GLU A 137 18.29 0.34 -8.45
N ARG A 138 18.54 0.52 -9.76
CA ARG A 138 18.44 -0.53 -10.79
C ARG A 138 17.02 -1.13 -10.98
N LEU A 139 15.99 -0.49 -10.43
CA LEU A 139 14.60 -0.90 -10.69
C LEU A 139 14.19 -0.44 -12.10
N ASN A 140 13.43 -1.29 -12.79
CA ASN A 140 12.89 -0.99 -14.12
C ASN A 140 11.59 -0.16 -13.99
N PHE A 141 11.72 1.10 -13.60
CA PHE A 141 10.58 1.99 -13.40
C PHE A 141 9.79 2.24 -14.68
N TYR A 142 8.48 2.17 -14.57
CA TYR A 142 7.49 2.57 -15.56
C TYR A 142 6.57 3.64 -14.94
N PRO A 143 7.00 4.92 -14.99
CA PRO A 143 6.23 6.00 -14.41
C PRO A 143 4.92 6.22 -15.15
N VAL A 144 3.84 6.45 -14.40
CA VAL A 144 2.51 6.79 -14.92
C VAL A 144 2.06 8.13 -14.35
N LYS A 145 1.03 8.73 -14.93
CA LYS A 145 0.51 10.02 -14.49
C LYS A 145 -1.00 9.97 -14.33
N GLY A 146 -1.46 10.25 -13.10
CA GLY A 146 -2.89 10.24 -12.78
C GLY A 146 -3.50 8.83 -12.79
N ASP A 147 -4.80 8.76 -12.92
CA ASP A 147 -5.54 7.50 -12.98
C ASP A 147 -5.21 6.79 -14.31
N THR A 148 -4.65 5.57 -14.23
CA THR A 148 -4.14 4.85 -15.41
C THR A 148 -4.47 3.37 -15.34
N GLU A 149 -4.99 2.80 -16.42
CA GLU A 149 -5.18 1.35 -16.55
C GLU A 149 -3.84 0.67 -16.89
N ILE A 150 -3.46 -0.32 -16.10
CA ILE A 150 -2.18 -1.05 -16.24
C ILE A 150 -2.36 -2.31 -17.10
N VAL A 151 -3.40 -3.06 -16.80
CA VAL A 151 -3.94 -4.15 -17.63
C VAL A 151 -5.46 -4.10 -17.52
N GLU A 152 -6.18 -4.73 -18.46
CA GLU A 152 -7.65 -4.78 -18.41
C GLU A 152 -8.15 -5.17 -17.01
N GLY A 153 -8.94 -4.30 -16.37
CA GLY A 153 -9.51 -4.51 -15.04
C GLY A 153 -8.56 -4.31 -13.86
N VAL A 154 -7.34 -3.80 -14.09
CA VAL A 154 -6.43 -3.35 -13.02
C VAL A 154 -5.98 -1.93 -13.32
N LYS A 155 -6.38 -0.99 -12.47
CA LYS A 155 -6.15 0.44 -12.65
C LYS A 155 -5.49 1.04 -11.41
N VAL A 156 -4.53 1.92 -11.60
CA VAL A 156 -4.04 2.79 -10.52
C VAL A 156 -4.88 4.06 -10.47
N LEU A 157 -5.18 4.51 -9.28
CA LEU A 157 -5.88 5.75 -8.98
C LEU A 157 -4.90 6.67 -8.26
N HIS A 158 -4.65 7.87 -8.78
CA HIS A 158 -3.82 8.85 -8.09
C HIS A 158 -4.54 9.31 -6.82
N THR A 159 -3.94 9.02 -5.67
CA THR A 159 -4.45 9.30 -4.32
C THR A 159 -3.36 9.95 -3.46
N PRO A 160 -2.96 11.20 -3.80
CA PRO A 160 -1.88 11.90 -3.14
C PRO A 160 -2.22 12.29 -1.70
N GLY A 161 -1.24 12.80 -0.99
CA GLY A 161 -1.37 13.33 0.36
C GLY A 161 -0.52 12.58 1.37
N HIS A 162 -0.57 11.25 1.44
CA HIS A 162 0.41 10.46 2.20
C HIS A 162 1.82 10.72 1.67
N THR A 163 1.99 10.54 0.38
CA THR A 163 3.11 11.04 -0.41
C THR A 163 2.56 11.83 -1.61
N PRO A 164 3.38 12.67 -2.29
CA PRO A 164 2.89 13.44 -3.43
C PRO A 164 2.39 12.60 -4.61
N GLY A 165 2.92 11.38 -4.74
CA GLY A 165 2.57 10.45 -5.81
C GLY A 165 1.95 9.14 -5.33
N ALA A 166 1.39 9.10 -4.13
CA ALA A 166 0.67 7.91 -3.67
C ALA A 166 -0.46 7.53 -4.62
N GLN A 167 -0.62 6.24 -4.86
CA GLN A 167 -1.67 5.69 -5.72
C GLN A 167 -2.33 4.47 -5.09
N SER A 168 -3.65 4.36 -5.20
CA SER A 168 -4.42 3.18 -4.83
C SER A 168 -4.63 2.29 -6.04
N VAL A 169 -4.85 0.98 -5.83
CA VAL A 169 -5.02 0.03 -6.95
C VAL A 169 -6.44 -0.50 -6.97
N ALA A 170 -7.18 -0.16 -8.01
CA ALA A 170 -8.52 -0.65 -8.27
C ALA A 170 -8.47 -1.91 -9.14
N ILE A 171 -9.16 -2.95 -8.71
CA ILE A 171 -9.12 -4.28 -9.31
C ILE A 171 -10.55 -4.78 -9.50
N ASP A 172 -10.89 -5.17 -10.72
CA ASP A 172 -12.19 -5.76 -11.04
C ASP A 172 -12.26 -7.19 -10.50
N THR A 173 -13.17 -7.44 -9.56
CA THR A 173 -13.39 -8.75 -8.95
C THR A 173 -14.79 -9.30 -9.27
N ALA A 174 -15.03 -10.54 -8.87
CA ALA A 174 -16.37 -11.15 -9.02
C ALA A 174 -17.44 -10.44 -8.18
N LYS A 175 -17.05 -9.66 -7.16
CA LYS A 175 -17.95 -8.96 -6.23
C LYS A 175 -17.91 -7.43 -6.37
N GLY A 176 -17.39 -6.92 -7.46
CA GLY A 176 -17.25 -5.49 -7.71
C GLY A 176 -15.81 -5.03 -7.70
N THR A 177 -15.61 -3.73 -7.64
CA THR A 177 -14.30 -3.10 -7.63
C THR A 177 -13.67 -3.18 -6.24
N ALA A 178 -12.61 -3.96 -6.11
CA ALA A 178 -11.77 -3.96 -4.91
C ALA A 178 -10.69 -2.89 -5.03
N ILE A 179 -10.47 -2.11 -3.98
CA ILE A 179 -9.43 -1.07 -3.98
C ILE A 179 -8.46 -1.31 -2.83
N ILE A 180 -7.21 -1.60 -3.17
CA ILE A 180 -6.08 -1.54 -2.23
C ILE A 180 -5.70 -0.08 -2.10
N THR A 181 -5.75 0.47 -0.88
CA THR A 181 -5.42 1.88 -0.64
C THR A 181 -3.92 2.14 -0.82
N GLY A 182 -3.56 3.35 -1.22
CA GLY A 182 -2.17 3.73 -1.45
C GLY A 182 -1.53 4.57 -0.34
N PHE A 183 -2.10 4.58 0.86
CA PHE A 183 -1.70 5.43 1.96
C PHE A 183 -1.82 4.71 3.31
N CYS A 184 -1.11 5.19 4.33
CA CYS A 184 -1.15 4.63 5.68
C CYS A 184 -2.55 4.72 6.29
N CYS A 185 -3.26 3.60 6.33
CA CYS A 185 -4.59 3.50 6.91
C CYS A 185 -4.90 2.08 7.38
N ILE A 186 -5.82 2.00 8.31
CA ILE A 186 -6.45 0.78 8.82
C ILE A 186 -7.96 0.87 8.58
N ARG A 187 -8.71 -0.16 8.91
CA ARG A 187 -10.17 -0.20 8.70
C ARG A 187 -10.88 0.98 9.38
N GLU A 188 -10.50 1.28 10.62
CA GLU A 188 -11.11 2.37 11.40
C GLU A 188 -10.92 3.75 10.75
N THR A 189 -9.92 3.94 9.87
CA THR A 189 -9.77 5.17 9.09
C THR A 189 -11.02 5.50 8.28
N PHE A 190 -11.80 4.48 7.91
CA PHE A 190 -13.01 4.60 7.10
C PHE A 190 -14.31 4.41 7.90
N GLU A 191 -14.23 4.13 9.19
CA GLU A 191 -15.33 3.82 10.07
C GLU A 191 -15.49 4.91 11.15
N VAL A 192 -15.84 6.14 10.72
CA VAL A 192 -16.12 7.24 11.65
C VAL A 192 -17.41 6.96 12.41
N PRO A 193 -17.41 6.93 13.76
CA PRO A 193 -18.59 6.69 14.56
C PRO A 193 -19.72 7.70 14.32
N ASP A 194 -20.97 7.27 14.51
CA ASP A 194 -22.14 8.13 14.28
C ASP A 194 -22.14 9.36 15.21
N GLU A 195 -21.69 9.20 16.46
CA GLU A 195 -21.58 10.29 17.42
C GLU A 195 -20.60 11.39 16.93
N ALA A 196 -19.47 10.99 16.34
CA ALA A 196 -18.53 11.93 15.77
C ALA A 196 -19.12 12.62 14.53
N ARG A 197 -19.89 11.90 13.69
CA ARG A 197 -20.56 12.46 12.52
C ARG A 197 -21.72 13.41 12.88
N GLN A 198 -22.37 13.25 14.03
CA GLN A 198 -23.35 14.19 14.51
C GLN A 198 -22.74 15.57 14.83
N LEU A 199 -21.50 15.58 15.37
CA LEU A 199 -20.75 16.78 15.66
C LEU A 199 -20.07 17.36 14.42
N PHE A 200 -19.57 16.49 13.55
CA PHE A 200 -18.81 16.82 12.35
C PHE A 200 -19.37 16.09 11.12
N PRO A 201 -20.50 16.55 10.53
CA PRO A 201 -21.22 15.82 9.46
C PRO A 201 -20.39 15.52 8.21
N TYR A 202 -19.30 16.28 7.98
CA TYR A 202 -18.40 16.09 6.85
C TYR A 202 -17.26 15.10 7.11
N TRP A 203 -17.14 14.58 8.35
CA TRP A 203 -16.16 13.56 8.69
C TRP A 203 -16.68 12.19 8.27
N LEU A 204 -16.52 11.88 7.00
CA LEU A 204 -16.88 10.58 6.44
C LEU A 204 -15.73 9.56 6.54
N VAL A 205 -14.51 10.05 6.76
CA VAL A 205 -13.28 9.28 6.97
C VAL A 205 -12.40 10.04 7.95
N TYR A 206 -11.46 9.35 8.60
CA TYR A 206 -10.34 10.01 9.25
C TYR A 206 -9.25 10.32 8.23
N THR A 207 -8.50 11.40 8.43
CA THR A 207 -7.32 11.69 7.62
C THR A 207 -6.22 10.67 7.93
N PRO A 208 -5.58 10.03 6.94
CA PRO A 208 -4.39 9.22 7.16
C PRO A 208 -3.31 10.00 7.93
N GLY A 209 -2.70 9.36 8.94
CA GLY A 209 -1.89 10.08 9.92
C GLY A 209 -0.53 10.51 9.41
N ILE A 210 0.21 9.65 8.68
CA ILE A 210 1.45 10.03 8.01
C ILE A 210 1.10 10.62 6.65
N ASN A 211 1.36 11.91 6.48
CA ASN A 211 1.05 12.58 5.23
C ASN A 211 1.97 13.77 4.97
N THR A 212 2.19 14.08 3.70
CA THR A 212 2.86 15.28 3.21
C THR A 212 1.89 16.45 3.03
N ASN A 213 0.59 16.13 2.86
CA ASN A 213 -0.50 17.08 2.72
C ASN A 213 -1.80 16.47 3.28
N SER A 214 -2.25 16.96 4.42
CA SER A 214 -3.40 16.41 5.12
C SER A 214 -4.73 16.62 4.38
N LEU A 215 -4.86 17.68 3.61
CA LEU A 215 -6.08 17.96 2.85
C LEU A 215 -6.21 16.96 1.68
N GLU A 216 -5.15 16.80 0.91
CA GLU A 216 -5.11 15.79 -0.17
C GLU A 216 -5.28 14.36 0.36
N ALA A 217 -4.70 14.05 1.53
CA ALA A 217 -4.84 12.74 2.15
C ALA A 217 -6.30 12.43 2.54
N PHE A 218 -7.02 13.44 3.08
CA PHE A 218 -8.43 13.33 3.38
C PHE A 218 -9.27 13.12 2.10
N ASP A 219 -9.05 13.94 1.08
CA ASP A 219 -9.77 13.87 -0.20
C ASP A 219 -9.50 12.52 -0.90
N SER A 220 -8.28 12.00 -0.82
CA SER A 220 -7.90 10.69 -1.35
C SER A 220 -8.62 9.55 -0.63
N ALA A 221 -8.74 9.62 0.69
CA ALA A 221 -9.49 8.64 1.46
C ALA A 221 -10.98 8.67 1.10
N LEU A 222 -11.58 9.85 0.93
CA LEU A 222 -12.96 10.00 0.45
C LEU A 222 -13.14 9.43 -0.96
N LYS A 223 -12.22 9.75 -1.89
CA LYS A 223 -12.25 9.22 -3.26
C LYS A 223 -12.29 7.69 -3.27
N VAL A 224 -11.40 7.06 -2.52
CA VAL A 224 -11.31 5.60 -2.46
C VAL A 224 -12.55 5.00 -1.82
N LYS A 225 -13.04 5.55 -0.70
CA LYS A 225 -14.28 5.11 -0.04
C LYS A 225 -15.48 5.16 -0.97
N GLY A 226 -15.58 6.22 -1.80
CA GLY A 226 -16.67 6.41 -2.75
C GLY A 226 -16.65 5.49 -3.96
N LEU A 227 -15.48 4.95 -4.31
CA LEU A 227 -15.30 4.12 -5.52
C LEU A 227 -15.25 2.61 -5.22
N ALA A 228 -14.92 2.21 -3.99
CA ALA A 228 -14.71 0.81 -3.64
C ALA A 228 -16.03 0.10 -3.30
N ASP A 229 -16.30 -1.04 -3.95
CA ASP A 229 -17.25 -2.03 -3.46
C ASP A 229 -16.61 -2.88 -2.35
N ILE A 230 -15.30 -3.13 -2.47
CA ILE A 230 -14.48 -3.82 -1.47
C ILE A 230 -13.29 -2.92 -1.15
N LEU A 231 -13.25 -2.37 0.05
CA LEU A 231 -12.16 -1.55 0.51
C LEU A 231 -11.10 -2.43 1.21
N ILE A 232 -9.84 -2.27 0.80
CA ILE A 232 -8.69 -2.99 1.36
C ILE A 232 -7.71 -1.95 1.90
N PRO A 233 -7.83 -1.55 3.18
CA PRO A 233 -6.86 -0.65 3.80
C PRO A 233 -5.48 -1.30 3.82
N LEU A 234 -4.46 -0.54 3.44
CA LEU A 234 -3.10 -1.06 3.18
C LEU A 234 -2.48 -1.77 4.38
N HIS A 235 -2.79 -1.31 5.58
CA HIS A 235 -2.31 -1.87 6.86
C HIS A 235 -3.44 -2.43 7.74
N ASP A 236 -4.57 -2.89 7.13
CA ASP A 236 -5.68 -3.48 7.90
C ASP A 236 -5.17 -4.66 8.74
N LEU A 237 -5.39 -4.58 10.05
CA LEU A 237 -4.93 -5.58 11.02
C LEU A 237 -5.52 -6.97 10.78
N GLU A 238 -6.62 -7.06 10.05
CA GLU A 238 -7.30 -8.32 9.72
C GLU A 238 -6.73 -9.02 8.48
N LEU A 239 -5.81 -8.39 7.72
CA LEU A 239 -5.24 -8.98 6.50
C LEU A 239 -4.56 -10.33 6.74
N GLY A 240 -3.98 -10.54 7.92
CA GLY A 240 -3.40 -11.82 8.31
C GLY A 240 -4.40 -12.99 8.40
N LYS A 241 -5.69 -12.70 8.53
CA LYS A 241 -6.77 -13.71 8.60
C LYS A 241 -7.41 -13.97 7.25
N VAL A 242 -7.11 -13.16 6.23
CA VAL A 242 -7.73 -13.22 4.90
C VAL A 242 -6.86 -14.06 3.97
N LYS A 243 -7.37 -15.20 3.53
CA LYS A 243 -6.66 -16.05 2.55
C LYS A 243 -6.74 -15.51 1.13
N LYS A 244 -7.89 -14.95 0.75
CA LYS A 244 -8.15 -14.31 -0.55
C LYS A 244 -9.35 -13.38 -0.48
N ILE A 245 -9.32 -12.37 -1.33
CA ILE A 245 -10.41 -11.43 -1.58
C ILE A 245 -10.93 -11.74 -2.99
N PRO A 246 -12.25 -11.95 -3.12
CA PRO A 246 -12.87 -12.40 -4.36
C PRO A 246 -12.86 -11.31 -5.42
#